data_ae33cd02bb86cdfc0500cd26df6d10fc
#
_entry.id   ae33cd02bb86cdfc0500cd26df6d10fc
#
_cell.length_a   1.000
_cell.length_b   1.000
_cell.length_c   1.000
_cell.angle_alpha   90.00
_cell.angle_beta   90.00
_cell.angle_gamma   90.00
#
_symmetry.space_group_name_H-M   'P 1'
#
loop_
_entity.id
_entity.type
_entity.pdbx_description
1 polymer ?
#
loop_
_entity_poly.entity_id
_entity_poly.type
_entity_poly.pdbx_seq_one_letter_code
_entity_poly.pdbx_strand_id
1 'polypeptide(L)'
;MPSAPLPRTSIAVVVAIGLALSCTASIGPRAAPEEATKGRRRPRRSFQLRSARGQQHPSRLEPVAHAFAPCLRAPVPFSPKARDIDLEQLLRACDDFLALQLAMGGAMAAPARYFEANLRAVRTARDAHRRGRWAGPVTMRALLEAEAASGAHGRGGLLKDPSAAMGLLWIRRSIAFNAALFASVAASAKRDAAAPRRACLAAYAKELEPYHGWTLRRVYRLGLPRGMLPRQAFLARLAASESDADVQAAVEDMRALVAVWTPLLREWRRTFVELDLEDSRRV
;
A
#
# COMPACT_ATOMS: atom_id res chain seq x y z
N MET A 1 10.04 31.65 17.93
CA MET A 1 9.25 30.49 18.39
C MET A 1 8.98 29.61 17.20
N PRO A 2 9.50 28.37 17.12
CA PRO A 2 9.20 27.47 16.01
C PRO A 2 7.79 26.94 16.21
N SER A 3 6.94 27.07 15.17
CA SER A 3 5.59 26.52 15.10
C SER A 3 5.62 25.00 15.21
N ALA A 4 4.88 24.47 16.17
CA ALA A 4 4.72 23.03 16.37
C ALA A 4 4.14 22.37 15.10
N PRO A 5 4.60 21.17 14.68
CA PRO A 5 4.02 20.46 13.55
C PRO A 5 2.59 20.05 13.89
N LEU A 6 1.66 20.34 12.98
CA LEU A 6 0.26 19.93 13.08
C LEU A 6 0.15 18.41 13.26
N PRO A 7 -0.68 17.92 14.19
CA PRO A 7 -0.86 16.49 14.41
C PRO A 7 -1.44 15.81 13.15
N ARG A 8 -1.01 14.59 12.84
CA ARG A 8 -1.44 13.78 11.66
C ARG A 8 -2.94 13.60 11.54
N THR A 9 -3.71 13.79 12.60
CA THR A 9 -5.18 13.90 12.57
C THR A 9 -5.66 14.93 11.53
N SER A 10 -4.92 16.03 11.33
CA SER A 10 -5.25 17.04 10.31
C SER A 10 -4.97 16.56 8.88
N ILE A 11 -3.95 15.73 8.66
CA ILE A 11 -3.63 15.16 7.34
C ILE A 11 -4.65 14.10 6.94
N ALA A 12 -5.08 13.27 7.89
CA ALA A 12 -6.12 12.27 7.65
C ALA A 12 -7.48 12.92 7.30
N VAL A 13 -7.82 14.04 7.91
CA VAL A 13 -9.04 14.81 7.59
C VAL A 13 -8.94 15.45 6.20
N VAL A 14 -7.77 15.99 5.81
CA VAL A 14 -7.55 16.56 4.47
C VAL A 14 -7.60 15.48 3.37
N VAL A 15 -7.05 14.30 3.62
CA VAL A 15 -7.15 13.15 2.70
C VAL A 15 -8.61 12.67 2.58
N ALA A 16 -9.35 12.67 3.67
CA ALA A 16 -10.77 12.31 3.72
C ALA A 16 -11.65 13.30 2.94
N ILE A 17 -11.38 14.60 3.05
CA ILE A 17 -12.08 15.66 2.28
C ILE A 17 -11.72 15.55 0.78
N GLY A 18 -10.48 15.24 0.44
CA GLY A 18 -10.06 15.01 -0.95
C GLY A 18 -10.78 13.83 -1.61
N LEU A 19 -11.06 12.75 -0.88
CA LEU A 19 -11.86 11.61 -1.34
C LEU A 19 -13.33 12.00 -1.60
N ALA A 20 -13.92 12.80 -0.72
CA ALA A 20 -15.31 13.26 -0.89
C ALA A 20 -15.46 14.21 -2.09
N LEU A 21 -14.49 15.09 -2.33
CA LEU A 21 -14.52 16.06 -3.44
C LEU A 21 -14.19 15.43 -4.80
N SER A 22 -13.37 14.38 -4.85
CA SER A 22 -13.08 13.66 -6.10
C SER A 22 -14.25 12.81 -6.61
N CYS A 23 -15.17 12.41 -5.73
CA CYS A 23 -16.37 11.66 -6.12
C CYS A 23 -17.48 12.54 -6.75
N THR A 24 -17.41 13.87 -6.61
CA THR A 24 -18.43 14.77 -7.18
C THR A 24 -18.09 15.30 -8.57
N ALA A 25 -16.89 15.02 -9.10
CA ALA A 25 -16.42 15.57 -10.39
C ALA A 25 -16.64 14.64 -11.60
N SER A 26 -17.57 13.70 -11.54
CA SER A 26 -17.87 12.76 -12.64
C SER A 26 -19.32 12.86 -13.10
N ILE A 27 -19.78 14.05 -13.49
CA ILE A 27 -21.05 14.22 -14.22
C ILE A 27 -20.80 15.08 -15.45
N GLY A 28 -20.83 14.45 -16.63
CA GLY A 28 -21.21 14.95 -17.94
C GLY A 28 -20.24 15.83 -18.72
N PRO A 29 -20.18 15.64 -20.04
CA PRO A 29 -19.36 16.47 -20.92
C PRO A 29 -20.07 17.79 -21.19
N ARG A 30 -19.45 18.91 -20.89
CA ARG A 30 -19.85 20.22 -21.38
C ARG A 30 -18.77 20.75 -22.33
N ALA A 31 -19.21 21.09 -23.55
CA ALA A 31 -18.41 21.57 -24.64
C ALA A 31 -17.57 22.83 -24.28
N ALA A 32 -16.40 22.89 -24.88
CA ALA A 32 -15.44 23.98 -24.75
C ALA A 32 -15.92 25.27 -25.44
N PRO A 33 -15.31 26.41 -25.08
CA PRO A 33 -14.67 27.19 -26.13
C PRO A 33 -13.15 27.30 -25.93
N GLU A 34 -12.52 27.31 -27.07
CA GLU A 34 -11.12 27.49 -27.37
C GLU A 34 -10.65 28.90 -27.00
N GLU A 35 -9.57 29.03 -26.23
CA GLU A 35 -8.65 30.12 -26.36
C GLU A 35 -7.26 29.76 -25.85
N ALA A 36 -6.28 30.14 -26.64
CA ALA A 36 -4.88 29.75 -26.57
C ALA A 36 -4.11 30.53 -25.49
N THR A 37 -3.35 29.80 -24.63
CA THR A 37 -2.13 30.37 -24.06
C THR A 37 -1.03 29.30 -23.99
N LYS A 38 0.07 29.60 -24.70
CA LYS A 38 1.30 28.82 -24.75
C LYS A 38 1.97 28.78 -23.38
N GLY A 39 1.74 27.73 -22.61
CA GLY A 39 2.51 27.37 -21.42
C GLY A 39 3.24 26.06 -21.67
N ARG A 40 4.56 26.05 -21.64
CA ARG A 40 5.44 24.89 -21.77
C ARG A 40 5.05 23.83 -20.73
N ARG A 41 4.20 22.89 -21.10
CA ARG A 41 3.93 21.67 -20.32
C ARG A 41 5.16 20.77 -20.39
N ARG A 42 5.84 20.59 -19.25
CA ARG A 42 6.78 19.48 -19.10
C ARG A 42 6.02 18.18 -19.42
N PRO A 43 6.60 17.26 -20.22
CA PRO A 43 5.94 16.00 -20.53
C PRO A 43 5.70 15.24 -19.22
N ARG A 44 4.44 14.87 -18.95
CA ARG A 44 4.11 13.84 -17.97
C ARG A 44 4.88 12.60 -18.40
N ARG A 45 5.87 12.19 -17.62
CA ARG A 45 6.51 10.88 -17.79
C ARG A 45 5.40 9.85 -17.67
N SER A 46 5.00 9.28 -18.80
CA SER A 46 4.22 8.05 -18.82
C SER A 46 5.06 7.02 -18.10
N PHE A 47 4.57 6.55 -16.96
CA PHE A 47 5.22 5.51 -16.17
C PHE A 47 5.03 4.20 -16.95
N GLN A 48 5.96 3.89 -17.83
CA GLN A 48 6.12 2.55 -18.37
C GLN A 48 6.84 1.75 -17.27
N LEU A 49 6.17 0.75 -16.70
CA LEU A 49 6.81 -0.30 -15.93
C LEU A 49 7.93 -0.88 -16.82
N ARG A 50 9.18 -0.52 -16.54
CA ARG A 50 10.33 -1.09 -17.24
C ARG A 50 10.48 -2.53 -16.78
N SER A 51 9.89 -3.45 -17.49
CA SER A 51 10.30 -4.83 -17.48
C SER A 51 11.78 -4.89 -17.90
N ALA A 52 12.60 -5.48 -17.07
CA ALA A 52 14.04 -5.65 -17.34
C ALA A 52 14.33 -6.58 -18.55
N ARG A 53 13.30 -7.14 -19.18
CA ARG A 53 13.39 -7.98 -20.39
C ARG A 53 12.09 -7.78 -21.14
N GLY A 54 12.02 -7.12 -22.23
CA GLY A 54 10.94 -6.90 -23.16
C GLY A 54 9.74 -7.89 -23.23
N GLN A 55 9.42 -8.58 -22.13
CA GLN A 55 8.26 -9.45 -21.98
C GLN A 55 7.06 -8.57 -21.64
N GLN A 56 6.05 -8.63 -22.49
CA GLN A 56 4.74 -8.08 -22.19
C GLN A 56 4.11 -8.96 -21.09
N HIS A 57 3.95 -8.40 -19.90
CA HIS A 57 3.26 -9.09 -18.81
C HIS A 57 1.76 -9.09 -19.09
N PRO A 58 1.06 -10.22 -18.92
CA PRO A 58 -0.38 -10.31 -19.15
C PRO A 58 -1.19 -9.50 -18.13
N SER A 59 -0.59 -9.12 -16.99
CA SER A 59 -1.19 -8.20 -16.04
C SER A 59 -0.17 -7.26 -15.40
N ARG A 60 -0.68 -6.20 -14.77
CA ARG A 60 0.12 -5.24 -13.98
C ARG A 60 0.49 -5.77 -12.59
N LEU A 61 -0.09 -6.89 -12.17
CA LEU A 61 0.13 -7.53 -10.87
C LEU A 61 1.34 -8.45 -10.86
N GLU A 62 1.63 -9.09 -11.99
CA GLU A 62 2.75 -10.04 -12.10
C GLU A 62 4.10 -9.41 -11.69
N PRO A 63 4.50 -8.23 -12.20
CA PRO A 63 5.74 -7.58 -11.75
C PRO A 63 5.75 -7.28 -10.25
N VAL A 64 4.61 -6.91 -9.69
CA VAL A 64 4.49 -6.66 -8.24
C VAL A 64 4.67 -7.96 -7.44
N ALA A 65 4.07 -9.06 -7.88
CA ALA A 65 4.24 -10.36 -7.23
C ALA A 65 5.72 -10.81 -7.25
N HIS A 66 6.39 -10.66 -8.40
CA HIS A 66 7.81 -10.96 -8.55
C HIS A 66 8.70 -10.08 -7.66
N ALA A 67 8.37 -8.80 -7.49
CA ALA A 67 9.12 -7.91 -6.62
C ALA A 67 8.99 -8.27 -5.13
N PHE A 68 7.83 -8.76 -4.68
CA PHE A 68 7.63 -9.16 -3.28
C PHE A 68 8.19 -10.56 -2.97
N ALA A 69 8.31 -11.44 -3.94
CA ALA A 69 8.75 -12.83 -3.72
C ALA A 69 10.11 -12.95 -3.00
N PRO A 70 11.16 -12.16 -3.31
CA PRO A 70 12.46 -12.25 -2.64
C PRO A 70 12.51 -11.49 -1.29
N CYS A 71 11.45 -10.82 -0.86
CA CYS A 71 11.48 -10.01 0.38
C CYS A 71 11.67 -10.85 1.63
N LEU A 72 11.12 -12.08 1.63
CA LEU A 72 11.23 -12.99 2.75
C LEU A 72 12.50 -13.84 2.61
N ARG A 73 13.50 -13.59 3.46
CA ARG A 73 14.76 -14.31 3.46
C ARG A 73 14.58 -15.78 3.84
N ALA A 74 15.50 -16.61 3.41
CA ALA A 74 15.59 -17.98 3.88
C ALA A 74 15.75 -18.03 5.41
N PRO A 75 15.32 -19.12 6.08
CA PRO A 75 15.52 -19.28 7.52
C PRO A 75 17.00 -19.12 7.88
N VAL A 76 17.27 -18.44 9.00
CA VAL A 76 18.65 -18.32 9.52
C VAL A 76 19.10 -19.70 9.99
N PRO A 77 20.35 -20.15 9.65
CA PRO A 77 20.94 -21.33 10.28
C PRO A 77 20.82 -21.21 11.80
N PHE A 78 20.44 -22.27 12.48
CA PHE A 78 20.19 -22.35 13.93
C PHE A 78 18.88 -21.74 14.44
N SER A 79 18.07 -21.06 13.60
CA SER A 79 16.71 -20.66 13.94
C SER A 79 15.77 -20.92 12.74
N PRO A 80 15.45 -22.19 12.44
CA PRO A 80 14.70 -22.55 11.23
C PRO A 80 13.26 -22.00 11.19
N LYS A 81 12.75 -21.54 12.33
CA LYS A 81 11.43 -20.90 12.45
C LYS A 81 11.47 -19.38 12.26
N ALA A 82 12.64 -18.76 12.36
CA ALA A 82 12.78 -17.31 12.23
C ALA A 82 13.24 -16.94 10.82
N ARG A 83 12.38 -16.27 10.08
CA ARG A 83 12.73 -15.62 8.82
C ARG A 83 12.82 -14.13 9.06
N ASP A 84 13.67 -13.43 8.35
CA ASP A 84 13.71 -11.98 8.38
C ASP A 84 13.29 -11.41 7.02
N ILE A 85 12.91 -10.15 7.02
CA ILE A 85 12.47 -9.44 5.82
C ILE A 85 13.61 -8.56 5.35
N ASP A 86 14.05 -8.75 4.09
CA ASP A 86 14.98 -7.85 3.45
C ASP A 86 14.34 -6.49 3.22
N LEU A 87 14.81 -5.47 3.94
CA LEU A 87 14.21 -4.14 3.91
C LEU A 87 14.36 -3.47 2.54
N GLU A 88 15.49 -3.67 1.86
CA GLU A 88 15.72 -3.04 0.55
C GLU A 88 14.83 -3.65 -0.54
N GLN A 89 14.67 -4.96 -0.52
CA GLN A 89 13.75 -5.64 -1.41
C GLN A 89 12.31 -5.23 -1.13
N LEU A 90 11.93 -5.17 0.16
CA LEU A 90 10.59 -4.74 0.58
C LEU A 90 10.28 -3.32 0.11
N LEU A 91 11.21 -2.37 0.28
CA LEU A 91 11.00 -0.98 -0.13
C LEU A 91 10.86 -0.85 -1.65
N ARG A 92 11.62 -1.62 -2.44
CA ARG A 92 11.47 -1.66 -3.90
C ARG A 92 10.13 -2.25 -4.32
N ALA A 93 9.75 -3.39 -3.73
CA ALA A 93 8.45 -4.02 -4.00
C ALA A 93 7.27 -3.11 -3.63
N CYS A 94 7.40 -2.34 -2.55
CA CYS A 94 6.42 -1.34 -2.15
C CYS A 94 6.34 -0.15 -3.13
N ASP A 95 7.44 0.23 -3.81
CA ASP A 95 7.40 1.23 -4.88
C ASP A 95 6.61 0.74 -6.09
N ASP A 96 6.83 -0.50 -6.50
CA ASP A 96 6.08 -1.09 -7.61
C ASP A 96 4.59 -1.21 -7.27
N PHE A 97 4.27 -1.56 -6.04
CA PHE A 97 2.88 -1.59 -5.57
C PHE A 97 2.25 -0.20 -5.47
N LEU A 98 3.00 0.81 -5.01
CA LEU A 98 2.56 2.21 -5.00
C LEU A 98 2.27 2.70 -6.43
N ALA A 99 3.15 2.38 -7.38
CA ALA A 99 2.98 2.72 -8.77
C ALA A 99 1.69 2.10 -9.37
N LEU A 100 1.41 0.83 -9.03
CA LEU A 100 0.16 0.16 -9.39
C LEU A 100 -1.06 0.88 -8.80
N GLN A 101 -1.05 1.22 -7.50
CA GLN A 101 -2.15 1.94 -6.85
C GLN A 101 -2.42 3.30 -7.51
N LEU A 102 -1.37 4.06 -7.85
CA LEU A 102 -1.48 5.34 -8.53
C LEU A 102 -2.03 5.18 -9.96
N ALA A 103 -1.63 4.13 -10.67
CA ALA A 103 -2.13 3.81 -12.01
C ALA A 103 -3.61 3.41 -12.02
N MET A 104 -4.10 2.78 -10.94
CA MET A 104 -5.52 2.47 -10.77
C MET A 104 -6.38 3.73 -10.62
N GLY A 105 -5.83 4.80 -10.04
CA GLY A 105 -6.53 6.08 -9.85
C GLY A 105 -7.75 6.01 -8.94
N GLY A 106 -8.67 6.97 -9.08
CA GLY A 106 -9.96 6.96 -8.39
C GLY A 106 -9.82 6.84 -6.86
N ALA A 107 -10.54 5.87 -6.27
CA ALA A 107 -10.55 5.61 -4.83
C ALA A 107 -9.18 5.24 -4.25
N MET A 108 -8.23 4.78 -5.09
CA MET A 108 -6.90 4.36 -4.64
C MET A 108 -5.91 5.52 -4.50
N ALA A 109 -6.20 6.69 -5.08
CA ALA A 109 -5.25 7.82 -5.11
C ALA A 109 -4.91 8.38 -3.72
N ALA A 110 -5.89 8.50 -2.83
CA ALA A 110 -5.66 9.03 -1.48
C ALA A 110 -4.96 8.01 -0.56
N PRO A 111 -5.38 6.71 -0.52
CA PRO A 111 -4.60 5.66 0.13
C PRO A 111 -3.16 5.56 -0.35
N ALA A 112 -2.91 5.69 -1.68
CA ALA A 112 -1.57 5.66 -2.25
C ALA A 112 -0.65 6.76 -1.72
N ARG A 113 -1.15 8.00 -1.58
CA ARG A 113 -0.37 9.11 -1.00
C ARG A 113 0.00 8.86 0.47
N TYR A 114 -0.91 8.26 1.23
CA TYR A 114 -0.63 7.89 2.61
C TYR A 114 0.40 6.76 2.70
N PHE A 115 0.30 5.77 1.83
CA PHE A 115 1.27 4.70 1.68
C PHE A 115 2.67 5.26 1.34
N GLU A 116 2.76 6.20 0.39
CA GLU A 116 3.99 6.91 0.02
C GLU A 116 4.62 7.65 1.22
N ALA A 117 3.81 8.34 2.02
CA ALA A 117 4.30 9.05 3.22
C ALA A 117 4.93 8.10 4.24
N ASN A 118 4.32 6.92 4.44
CA ASN A 118 4.87 5.87 5.30
C ASN A 118 6.18 5.30 4.73
N LEU A 119 6.27 5.04 3.42
CA LEU A 119 7.52 4.63 2.78
C LEU A 119 8.64 5.65 2.98
N ARG A 120 8.32 6.93 2.88
CA ARG A 120 9.29 8.02 3.10
C ARG A 120 9.82 8.01 4.53
N ALA A 121 8.96 7.82 5.53
CA ALA A 121 9.38 7.72 6.94
C ALA A 121 10.34 6.53 7.16
N VAL A 122 10.03 5.36 6.61
CA VAL A 122 10.88 4.17 6.70
C VAL A 122 12.24 4.40 6.03
N ARG A 123 12.27 5.02 4.85
CA ARG A 123 13.52 5.35 4.14
C ARG A 123 14.38 6.31 4.93
N THR A 124 13.79 7.34 5.51
CA THR A 124 14.52 8.31 6.35
C THR A 124 15.19 7.61 7.54
N ALA A 125 14.48 6.73 8.22
CA ALA A 125 15.02 5.96 9.34
C ALA A 125 16.10 4.97 8.89
N ARG A 126 15.91 4.25 7.77
CA ARG A 126 16.92 3.36 7.17
C ARG A 126 18.20 4.12 6.82
N ASP A 127 18.08 5.29 6.21
CA ASP A 127 19.24 6.10 5.82
C ASP A 127 20.00 6.64 7.05
N ALA A 128 19.28 6.97 8.11
CA ALA A 128 19.88 7.33 9.40
C ALA A 128 20.62 6.14 10.03
N HIS A 129 20.01 4.94 10.02
CA HIS A 129 20.61 3.71 10.52
C HIS A 129 21.91 3.35 9.77
N ARG A 130 21.93 3.49 8.44
CA ARG A 130 23.13 3.25 7.61
C ARG A 130 24.28 4.21 7.93
N ARG A 131 23.99 5.48 8.22
CA ARG A 131 25.03 6.46 8.62
C ARG A 131 25.69 6.12 9.95
N GLY A 132 25.05 5.33 10.80
CA GLY A 132 25.56 4.86 12.09
C GLY A 132 26.58 3.72 12.03
N ARG A 133 27.32 3.54 10.92
CA ARG A 133 28.34 2.50 10.70
C ARG A 133 27.83 1.07 10.53
N TRP A 134 26.60 0.86 10.12
CA TRP A 134 26.13 -0.47 9.77
C TRP A 134 26.64 -0.87 8.38
N ALA A 135 27.55 -1.86 8.31
CA ALA A 135 28.15 -2.33 7.05
C ALA A 135 27.39 -3.49 6.39
N GLY A 136 26.35 -4.04 7.02
CA GLY A 136 25.60 -5.18 6.55
C GLY A 136 24.30 -4.84 5.79
N PRO A 137 23.64 -5.84 5.18
CA PRO A 137 22.32 -5.66 4.60
C PRO A 137 21.30 -5.34 5.69
N VAL A 138 20.55 -4.25 5.50
CA VAL A 138 19.56 -3.80 6.49
C VAL A 138 18.32 -4.69 6.39
N THR A 139 18.03 -5.42 7.45
CA THR A 139 16.78 -6.17 7.58
C THR A 139 15.73 -5.33 8.31
N MET A 140 14.47 -5.70 8.13
CA MET A 140 13.38 -5.03 8.84
C MET A 140 13.56 -5.14 10.36
N ARG A 141 13.91 -6.33 10.86
CA ARG A 141 14.14 -6.57 12.30
C ARG A 141 15.26 -5.70 12.83
N ALA A 142 16.42 -5.69 12.17
CA ALA A 142 17.56 -4.90 12.61
C ALA A 142 17.24 -3.39 12.70
N LEU A 143 16.50 -2.84 11.73
CA LEU A 143 16.04 -1.45 11.78
C LEU A 143 15.11 -1.19 12.97
N LEU A 144 14.14 -2.08 13.21
CA LEU A 144 13.16 -1.95 14.29
C LEU A 144 13.82 -2.09 15.68
N GLU A 145 14.76 -3.02 15.85
CA GLU A 145 15.53 -3.20 17.08
C GLU A 145 16.38 -1.98 17.39
N ALA A 146 17.06 -1.41 16.38
CA ALA A 146 17.84 -0.19 16.55
C ALA A 146 16.95 1.01 16.93
N GLU A 147 15.77 1.15 16.33
CA GLU A 147 14.83 2.22 16.66
C GLU A 147 14.25 2.04 18.07
N ALA A 148 13.89 0.82 18.48
CA ALA A 148 13.43 0.51 19.82
C ALA A 148 14.52 0.78 20.88
N ALA A 149 15.77 0.37 20.62
CA ALA A 149 16.91 0.58 21.50
C ALA A 149 17.26 2.07 21.69
N SER A 150 16.90 2.93 20.74
CA SER A 150 17.10 4.39 20.86
C SER A 150 16.17 5.07 21.86
N GLY A 151 15.19 4.34 22.43
CA GLY A 151 14.18 4.91 23.31
C GLY A 151 13.17 5.81 22.58
N ALA A 152 13.07 5.69 21.26
CA ALA A 152 12.19 6.55 20.45
C ALA A 152 10.70 6.32 20.74
N HIS A 153 10.32 5.13 21.21
CA HIS A 153 8.92 4.74 21.44
C HIS A 153 8.53 4.84 22.92
N GLY A 154 7.22 5.05 23.15
CA GLY A 154 6.65 5.00 24.49
C GLY A 154 6.53 3.56 25.01
N ARG A 155 6.33 3.41 26.32
CA ARG A 155 6.07 2.08 26.92
C ARG A 155 4.75 1.49 26.42
N GLY A 156 4.66 0.13 26.37
CA GLY A 156 3.44 -0.57 26.01
C GLY A 156 3.07 -0.43 24.52
N GLY A 157 4.04 -0.49 23.62
CA GLY A 157 3.82 -0.50 22.18
C GLY A 157 3.38 0.84 21.58
N LEU A 158 3.54 1.95 22.32
CA LEU A 158 3.17 3.29 21.84
C LEU A 158 4.22 3.81 20.86
N LEU A 159 3.94 3.69 19.58
CA LEU A 159 4.88 4.11 18.54
C LEU A 159 4.90 5.63 18.37
N LYS A 160 6.12 6.17 18.24
CA LYS A 160 6.35 7.57 17.86
C LYS A 160 5.99 7.75 16.37
N ASP A 161 5.43 8.89 16.03
CA ASP A 161 5.15 9.27 14.66
C ASP A 161 5.80 10.64 14.33
N PRO A 162 6.62 10.75 13.27
CA PRO A 162 7.03 9.68 12.35
C PRO A 162 8.14 8.77 12.90
N SER A 163 8.12 7.48 12.51
CA SER A 163 9.15 6.50 12.82
C SER A 163 9.14 5.36 11.78
N ALA A 164 10.19 4.51 11.76
CA ALA A 164 10.20 3.32 10.91
C ALA A 164 9.12 2.34 11.34
N ALA A 165 8.98 2.10 12.66
CA ALA A 165 7.98 1.20 13.20
C ALA A 165 6.56 1.62 12.83
N MET A 166 6.19 2.91 13.00
CA MET A 166 4.88 3.43 12.61
C MET A 166 4.65 3.31 11.10
N GLY A 167 5.64 3.68 10.29
CA GLY A 167 5.56 3.57 8.83
C GLY A 167 5.36 2.12 8.36
N LEU A 168 6.18 1.19 8.87
CA LEU A 168 6.08 -0.23 8.56
C LEU A 168 4.75 -0.84 9.03
N LEU A 169 4.24 -0.44 10.20
CA LEU A 169 2.95 -0.89 10.71
C LEU A 169 1.82 -0.55 9.73
N TRP A 170 1.77 0.71 9.25
CA TRP A 170 0.72 1.14 8.32
C TRP A 170 0.89 0.57 6.91
N ILE A 171 2.13 0.38 6.43
CA ILE A 171 2.40 -0.33 5.16
C ILE A 171 1.87 -1.76 5.25
N ARG A 172 2.19 -2.49 6.33
CA ARG A 172 1.70 -3.86 6.56
C ARG A 172 0.17 -3.93 6.56
N ARG A 173 -0.51 -3.03 7.29
CA ARG A 173 -1.99 -2.97 7.33
C ARG A 173 -2.58 -2.67 5.96
N SER A 174 -1.96 -1.79 5.19
CA SER A 174 -2.37 -1.47 3.82
C SER A 174 -2.21 -2.69 2.88
N ILE A 175 -1.10 -3.41 2.97
CA ILE A 175 -0.89 -4.64 2.18
C ILE A 175 -1.89 -5.73 2.61
N ALA A 176 -2.17 -5.89 3.91
CA ALA A 176 -3.16 -6.84 4.41
C ALA A 176 -4.58 -6.53 3.90
N PHE A 177 -4.96 -5.25 3.89
CA PHE A 177 -6.22 -4.80 3.29
C PHE A 177 -6.31 -5.19 1.80
N ASN A 178 -5.25 -4.92 1.02
CA ASN A 178 -5.25 -5.25 -0.41
C ASN A 178 -5.21 -6.76 -0.65
N ALA A 179 -4.52 -7.54 0.18
CA ALA A 179 -4.53 -8.99 0.13
C ALA A 179 -5.93 -9.57 0.35
N ALA A 180 -6.66 -9.07 1.35
CA ALA A 180 -8.03 -9.47 1.63
C ALA A 180 -8.99 -9.06 0.49
N LEU A 181 -8.83 -7.85 -0.06
CA LEU A 181 -9.59 -7.37 -1.22
C LEU A 181 -9.37 -8.27 -2.43
N PHE A 182 -8.11 -8.52 -2.81
CA PHE A 182 -7.76 -9.31 -3.98
C PHE A 182 -8.18 -10.78 -3.84
N ALA A 183 -7.98 -11.38 -2.67
CA ALA A 183 -8.43 -12.74 -2.40
C ALA A 183 -9.95 -12.88 -2.60
N SER A 184 -10.73 -11.93 -2.08
CA SER A 184 -12.19 -11.95 -2.20
C SER A 184 -12.66 -11.70 -3.63
N VAL A 185 -12.05 -10.77 -4.37
CA VAL A 185 -12.40 -10.52 -5.78
C VAL A 185 -12.01 -11.70 -6.66
N ALA A 186 -10.84 -12.30 -6.45
CA ALA A 186 -10.39 -13.47 -7.21
C ALA A 186 -11.24 -14.72 -6.97
N ALA A 187 -11.88 -14.83 -5.80
CA ALA A 187 -12.81 -15.92 -5.47
C ALA A 187 -14.25 -15.67 -5.94
N SER A 188 -14.59 -14.45 -6.35
CA SER A 188 -15.95 -14.08 -6.71
C SER A 188 -16.38 -14.64 -8.08
N ALA A 189 -17.70 -14.86 -8.25
CA ALA A 189 -18.25 -15.30 -9.52
C ALA A 189 -17.97 -14.28 -10.65
N LYS A 190 -17.73 -14.78 -11.88
CA LYS A 190 -17.37 -13.95 -13.04
C LYS A 190 -18.37 -12.82 -13.31
N ARG A 191 -19.68 -13.08 -13.10
CA ARG A 191 -20.77 -12.12 -13.35
C ARG A 191 -21.12 -11.22 -12.16
N ASP A 192 -20.40 -11.34 -11.04
CA ASP A 192 -20.69 -10.57 -9.83
C ASP A 192 -20.09 -9.15 -9.91
N ALA A 193 -20.81 -8.26 -10.54
CA ALA A 193 -20.39 -6.87 -10.73
C ALA A 193 -20.09 -6.13 -9.41
N ALA A 194 -20.78 -6.48 -8.32
CA ALA A 194 -20.64 -5.82 -7.02
C ALA A 194 -19.53 -6.41 -6.14
N ALA A 195 -18.83 -7.47 -6.60
CA ALA A 195 -17.81 -8.16 -5.82
C ALA A 195 -16.70 -7.23 -5.27
N PRO A 196 -16.09 -6.33 -6.07
CA PRO A 196 -15.03 -5.45 -5.55
C PRO A 196 -15.53 -4.51 -4.44
N ARG A 197 -16.77 -4.02 -4.56
CA ARG A 197 -17.38 -3.15 -3.54
C ARG A 197 -17.58 -3.89 -2.22
N ARG A 198 -18.13 -5.10 -2.25
CA ARG A 198 -18.32 -5.92 -1.05
C ARG A 198 -17.00 -6.36 -0.44
N ALA A 199 -16.05 -6.80 -1.29
CA ALA A 199 -14.72 -7.19 -0.88
C ALA A 199 -13.97 -6.04 -0.20
N CYS A 200 -14.08 -4.83 -0.75
CA CYS A 200 -13.47 -3.63 -0.19
C CYS A 200 -14.02 -3.29 1.21
N LEU A 201 -15.33 -3.35 1.40
CA LEU A 201 -15.94 -3.12 2.72
C LEU A 201 -15.54 -4.17 3.74
N ALA A 202 -15.53 -5.45 3.36
CA ALA A 202 -15.13 -6.55 4.24
C ALA A 202 -13.65 -6.45 4.61
N ALA A 203 -12.76 -6.18 3.63
CA ALA A 203 -11.34 -5.98 3.87
C ALA A 203 -11.09 -4.77 4.78
N TYR A 204 -11.79 -3.65 4.56
CA TYR A 204 -11.70 -2.47 5.40
C TYR A 204 -12.10 -2.76 6.84
N ALA A 205 -13.26 -3.38 7.05
CA ALA A 205 -13.78 -3.71 8.37
C ALA A 205 -12.82 -4.60 9.17
N LYS A 206 -12.12 -5.51 8.48
CA LYS A 206 -11.18 -6.44 9.08
C LYS A 206 -9.80 -5.84 9.36
N GLU A 207 -9.22 -5.14 8.38
CA GLU A 207 -7.79 -4.83 8.38
C GLU A 207 -7.46 -3.38 8.78
N LEU A 208 -8.38 -2.43 8.61
CA LEU A 208 -8.12 -1.00 8.85
C LEU A 208 -9.06 -0.36 9.86
N GLU A 209 -10.33 -0.70 9.84
CA GLU A 209 -11.34 -0.07 10.68
C GLU A 209 -11.06 -0.16 12.19
N PRO A 210 -10.50 -1.24 12.75
CA PRO A 210 -10.16 -1.31 14.17
C PRO A 210 -9.22 -0.19 14.63
N TYR A 211 -8.40 0.33 13.72
CA TYR A 211 -7.36 1.33 13.97
C TYR A 211 -7.76 2.75 13.58
N HIS A 212 -8.91 2.94 12.97
CA HIS A 212 -9.43 4.25 12.58
C HIS A 212 -10.35 4.83 13.65
N GLY A 213 -10.21 6.11 13.94
CA GLY A 213 -11.15 6.88 14.76
C GLY A 213 -12.50 7.07 14.05
N TRP A 214 -13.49 7.59 14.77
CA TRP A 214 -14.86 7.70 14.28
C TRP A 214 -14.98 8.44 12.93
N THR A 215 -14.29 9.57 12.78
CA THR A 215 -14.33 10.39 11.56
C THR A 215 -13.82 9.60 10.35
N LEU A 216 -12.65 8.96 10.47
CA LEU A 216 -12.07 8.15 9.40
C LEU A 216 -12.96 6.97 9.03
N ARG A 217 -13.54 6.27 10.02
CA ARG A 217 -14.48 5.16 9.76
C ARG A 217 -15.65 5.61 8.91
N ARG A 218 -16.26 6.77 9.27
CA ARG A 218 -17.40 7.31 8.51
C ARG A 218 -17.00 7.62 7.07
N VAL A 219 -15.86 8.29 6.87
CA VAL A 219 -15.36 8.67 5.55
C VAL A 219 -15.05 7.44 4.71
N TYR A 220 -14.31 6.48 5.25
CA TYR A 220 -13.94 5.27 4.51
C TYR A 220 -15.14 4.37 4.20
N ARG A 221 -16.06 4.16 5.15
CA ARG A 221 -17.29 3.37 4.91
C ARG A 221 -18.17 3.97 3.82
N LEU A 222 -18.22 5.29 3.68
CA LEU A 222 -19.01 5.97 2.65
C LEU A 222 -18.25 6.13 1.33
N GLY A 223 -16.95 6.45 1.39
CA GLY A 223 -16.14 6.81 0.23
C GLY A 223 -15.61 5.62 -0.55
N LEU A 224 -15.02 4.62 0.13
CA LEU A 224 -14.41 3.47 -0.54
C LEU A 224 -15.39 2.72 -1.48
N PRO A 225 -16.61 2.36 -1.05
CA PRO A 225 -17.51 1.62 -1.92
C PRO A 225 -17.97 2.40 -3.14
N ARG A 226 -18.09 3.73 -3.01
CA ARG A 226 -18.50 4.61 -4.12
C ARG A 226 -17.42 4.72 -5.19
N GLY A 227 -16.15 4.68 -4.78
CA GLY A 227 -15.01 4.75 -5.69
C GLY A 227 -14.64 3.40 -6.32
N MET A 228 -15.26 2.28 -5.89
CA MET A 228 -14.96 0.95 -6.43
C MET A 228 -15.67 0.71 -7.76
N LEU A 229 -14.88 0.33 -8.76
CA LEU A 229 -15.40 -0.04 -10.09
C LEU A 229 -16.15 -1.37 -10.04
N PRO A 230 -17.12 -1.60 -10.95
CA PRO A 230 -17.67 -2.92 -11.19
C PRO A 230 -16.56 -3.94 -11.54
N ARG A 231 -16.80 -5.23 -11.22
CA ARG A 231 -15.76 -6.28 -11.30
C ARG A 231 -15.01 -6.31 -12.63
N GLN A 232 -15.69 -6.23 -13.76
CA GLN A 232 -15.04 -6.27 -15.08
C GLN A 232 -14.11 -5.06 -15.28
N ALA A 233 -14.61 -3.86 -14.98
CA ALA A 233 -13.81 -2.64 -15.09
C ALA A 233 -12.65 -2.60 -14.08
N PHE A 234 -12.83 -3.15 -12.88
CA PHE A 234 -11.78 -3.28 -11.88
C PHE A 234 -10.66 -4.21 -12.37
N LEU A 235 -11.01 -5.37 -12.92
CA LEU A 235 -10.05 -6.32 -13.47
C LEU A 235 -9.34 -5.78 -14.71
N ALA A 236 -10.07 -5.11 -15.61
CA ALA A 236 -9.49 -4.48 -16.81
C ALA A 236 -8.42 -3.42 -16.44
N ARG A 237 -8.55 -2.73 -15.30
CA ARG A 237 -7.52 -1.81 -14.81
C ARG A 237 -6.23 -2.51 -14.37
N LEU A 238 -6.31 -3.77 -14.00
CA LEU A 238 -5.19 -4.59 -13.54
C LEU A 238 -4.61 -5.45 -14.67
N ALA A 239 -5.40 -5.79 -15.66
CA ALA A 239 -4.99 -6.52 -16.86
C ALA A 239 -4.13 -5.63 -17.79
N ALA A 240 -3.40 -6.25 -18.71
CA ALA A 240 -2.65 -5.55 -19.76
C ALA A 240 -3.59 -4.99 -20.83
N SER A 241 -4.68 -5.69 -21.13
CA SER A 241 -5.75 -5.28 -22.03
C SER A 241 -7.13 -5.68 -21.49
N GLU A 242 -8.20 -5.29 -22.20
CA GLU A 242 -9.57 -5.65 -21.85
C GLU A 242 -9.99 -7.04 -22.39
N SER A 243 -9.05 -7.81 -22.96
CA SER A 243 -9.33 -9.16 -23.46
C SER A 243 -9.73 -10.09 -22.30
N ASP A 244 -10.60 -11.05 -22.57
CA ASP A 244 -11.00 -12.06 -21.56
C ASP A 244 -9.80 -12.85 -21.04
N ALA A 245 -8.80 -13.10 -21.89
CA ALA A 245 -7.57 -13.81 -21.52
C ALA A 245 -6.73 -12.99 -20.53
N ASP A 246 -6.50 -11.70 -20.78
CA ASP A 246 -5.73 -10.83 -19.90
C ASP A 246 -6.47 -10.56 -18.58
N VAL A 247 -7.79 -10.42 -18.63
CA VAL A 247 -8.64 -10.31 -17.44
C VAL A 247 -8.55 -11.57 -16.58
N GLN A 248 -8.53 -12.76 -17.20
CA GLN A 248 -8.35 -14.02 -16.48
C GLN A 248 -6.94 -14.12 -15.90
N ALA A 249 -5.90 -13.73 -16.64
CA ALA A 249 -4.53 -13.65 -16.14
C ALA A 249 -4.43 -12.73 -14.93
N ALA A 250 -5.08 -11.57 -14.95
CA ALA A 250 -5.11 -10.68 -13.80
C ALA A 250 -5.73 -11.32 -12.55
N VAL A 251 -6.75 -12.19 -12.70
CA VAL A 251 -7.32 -12.95 -11.58
C VAL A 251 -6.31 -13.98 -11.03
N GLU A 252 -5.56 -14.63 -11.89
CA GLU A 252 -4.52 -15.59 -11.49
C GLU A 252 -3.38 -14.90 -10.78
N ASP A 253 -2.93 -13.76 -11.29
CA ASP A 253 -1.88 -12.94 -10.68
C ASP A 253 -2.32 -12.32 -9.34
N MET A 254 -3.61 -12.00 -9.15
CA MET A 254 -4.13 -11.67 -7.82
C MET A 254 -3.93 -12.81 -6.83
N ARG A 255 -4.20 -14.06 -7.24
CA ARG A 255 -4.00 -15.23 -6.38
C ARG A 255 -2.52 -15.44 -6.07
N ALA A 256 -1.67 -15.30 -7.08
CA ALA A 256 -0.22 -15.40 -6.93
C ALA A 256 0.33 -14.34 -5.98
N LEU A 257 -0.09 -13.09 -6.14
CA LEU A 257 0.32 -11.99 -5.25
C LEU A 257 -0.15 -12.21 -3.81
N VAL A 258 -1.38 -12.66 -3.60
CA VAL A 258 -1.89 -13.02 -2.25
C VAL A 258 -1.09 -14.17 -1.65
N ALA A 259 -0.71 -15.17 -2.44
CA ALA A 259 0.12 -16.28 -1.99
C ALA A 259 1.52 -15.83 -1.53
N VAL A 260 2.11 -14.85 -2.23
CA VAL A 260 3.40 -14.22 -1.84
C VAL A 260 3.24 -13.37 -0.58
N TRP A 261 2.20 -12.56 -0.49
CA TRP A 261 1.97 -11.68 0.67
C TRP A 261 1.63 -12.42 1.96
N THR A 262 0.94 -13.57 1.87
CA THR A 262 0.48 -14.30 3.07
C THR A 262 1.62 -14.69 4.02
N PRO A 263 2.69 -15.36 3.60
CA PRO A 263 3.82 -15.68 4.47
C PRO A 263 4.60 -14.41 4.89
N LEU A 264 4.74 -13.42 4.03
CA LEU A 264 5.40 -12.15 4.32
C LEU A 264 4.68 -11.38 5.45
N LEU A 265 3.36 -11.22 5.36
CA LEU A 265 2.54 -10.55 6.37
C LEU A 265 2.56 -11.26 7.72
N ARG A 266 2.59 -12.62 7.71
CA ARG A 266 2.70 -13.42 8.92
C ARG A 266 4.03 -13.16 9.63
N GLU A 267 5.12 -13.18 8.89
CA GLU A 267 6.45 -12.95 9.44
C GLU A 267 6.62 -11.51 9.92
N TRP A 268 6.10 -10.55 9.16
CA TRP A 268 6.10 -9.14 9.52
C TRP A 268 5.36 -8.91 10.84
N ARG A 269 4.15 -9.47 10.97
CA ARG A 269 3.37 -9.39 12.21
C ARG A 269 4.11 -10.04 13.38
N ARG A 270 4.74 -11.22 13.17
CA ARG A 270 5.51 -11.90 14.19
C ARG A 270 6.64 -11.00 14.71
N THR A 271 7.40 -10.36 13.84
CA THR A 271 8.48 -9.44 14.22
C THR A 271 7.95 -8.28 15.09
N PHE A 272 6.80 -7.70 14.72
CA PHE A 272 6.20 -6.62 15.48
C PHE A 272 5.73 -7.06 16.88
N VAL A 273 5.14 -8.26 16.99
CA VAL A 273 4.72 -8.83 18.29
C VAL A 273 5.93 -9.14 19.16
N GLU A 274 6.97 -9.76 18.63
CA GLU A 274 8.20 -10.10 19.35
C GLU A 274 8.94 -8.87 19.88
N LEU A 275 8.85 -7.74 19.19
CA LEU A 275 9.50 -6.48 19.56
C LEU A 275 8.59 -5.50 20.35
N ASP A 276 7.37 -5.94 20.72
CA ASP A 276 6.35 -5.09 21.40
C ASP A 276 6.05 -3.79 20.64
N LEU A 277 5.93 -3.87 19.30
CA LEU A 277 5.68 -2.74 18.41
C LEU A 277 4.27 -2.74 17.78
N GLU A 278 3.36 -3.63 18.25
CA GLU A 278 1.97 -3.66 17.78
C GLU A 278 1.15 -2.54 18.42
N ASP A 279 1.12 -1.38 17.76
CA ASP A 279 0.31 -0.24 18.20
C ASP A 279 -1.15 -0.42 17.77
N SER A 280 -2.04 -0.62 18.73
CA SER A 280 -3.48 -0.81 18.50
C SER A 280 -4.30 0.48 18.61
N ARG A 281 -3.65 1.63 18.82
CA ARG A 281 -4.35 2.91 18.95
C ARG A 281 -5.13 3.25 17.68
N ARG A 282 -6.20 3.98 17.88
CA ARG A 282 -7.01 4.59 16.82
C ARG A 282 -6.46 5.97 16.46
N VAL A 283 -6.33 6.21 15.15
CA VAL A 283 -5.92 7.51 14.59
C VAL A 283 -7.10 8.23 13.96
#